data_4d0175764f2f19df6e136927ccc0a8ce
#
_entry.id   4d0175764f2f19df6e136927ccc0a8ce
#
_cell.length_a   1.000
_cell.length_b   1.000
_cell.length_c   1.000
_cell.angle_alpha   90.00
_cell.angle_beta   90.00
_cell.angle_gamma   90.00
#
_symmetry.space_group_name_H-M   'P 1'
#
loop_
_entity.id
_entity.type
_entity.pdbx_description
1 polymer ?
#
loop_
_entity_poly.entity_id
_entity_poly.type
_entity_poly.pdbx_seq_one_letter_code
_entity_poly.pdbx_strand_id
1 'polypeptide(L)'
;MKKKLILIFFFLFFFNYSYGSTEIEIINNFKKINNISFDFEQNINDKTEKGNCIIQYPSKMYCNYDNLKKKVVVSNGTSLVIKNRLGKEYFLYPLKETPLELILNQKLLINKFNKLKAKLINEMYYNFNIENNGNKINIFFDKNSYDLIGWQTEDIYQNLVITYIYNIKKNKNIDKKLFNLPKQH
;
A
#
# COMPACT_ATOMS: atom_id res chain seq x y z
N MET A 1 8.86 34.19 68.63
CA MET A 1 8.44 32.93 67.96
C MET A 1 8.37 33.18 66.44
N LYS A 2 9.35 32.70 65.65
CA LYS A 2 9.41 32.92 64.20
C LYS A 2 8.74 31.71 63.52
N LYS A 3 7.61 31.93 62.88
CA LYS A 3 6.93 30.91 62.07
C LYS A 3 7.69 30.77 60.75
N LYS A 4 8.33 29.61 60.52
CA LYS A 4 8.93 29.24 59.23
C LYS A 4 7.79 28.84 58.28
N LEU A 5 7.58 29.64 57.24
CA LEU A 5 6.70 29.32 56.12
C LEU A 5 7.44 28.35 55.18
N ILE A 6 7.07 27.10 55.19
CA ILE A 6 7.60 26.10 54.25
C ILE A 6 6.81 26.24 52.96
N LEU A 7 7.44 26.84 51.95
CA LEU A 7 6.91 26.93 50.58
C LEU A 7 7.18 25.59 49.88
N ILE A 8 6.16 24.74 49.83
CA ILE A 8 6.21 23.50 49.07
C ILE A 8 6.04 23.88 47.59
N PHE A 9 7.16 23.92 46.88
CA PHE A 9 7.19 24.10 45.43
C PHE A 9 6.74 22.77 44.76
N PHE A 10 5.44 22.67 44.45
CA PHE A 10 4.86 21.55 43.76
C PHE A 10 5.26 21.66 42.27
N PHE A 11 6.37 21.03 41.93
CA PHE A 11 6.85 20.94 40.54
C PHE A 11 5.94 19.96 39.79
N LEU A 12 4.86 20.47 39.20
CA LEU A 12 4.02 19.71 38.28
C LEU A 12 4.83 19.43 37.02
N PHE A 13 5.42 18.25 36.97
CA PHE A 13 5.94 17.68 35.74
C PHE A 13 4.73 17.44 34.83
N PHE A 14 4.46 18.38 33.93
CA PHE A 14 3.60 18.17 32.79
C PHE A 14 4.39 17.24 31.84
N PHE A 15 4.16 15.93 31.97
CA PHE A 15 4.54 14.98 30.94
C PHE A 15 3.69 15.30 29.72
N ASN A 16 4.24 16.11 28.83
CA ASN A 16 3.71 16.26 27.50
C ASN A 16 3.90 14.91 26.80
N TYR A 17 2.93 14.02 26.87
CA TYR A 17 2.85 12.87 26.00
C TYR A 17 2.64 13.43 24.58
N SER A 18 3.73 13.58 23.86
CA SER A 18 3.68 13.81 22.42
C SER A 18 3.17 12.53 21.79
N TYR A 19 1.86 12.42 21.62
CA TYR A 19 1.30 11.40 20.75
C TYR A 19 1.83 11.70 19.35
N GLY A 20 2.66 10.83 18.82
CA GLY A 20 3.05 10.88 17.40
C GLY A 20 1.77 10.95 16.58
N SER A 21 1.72 11.79 15.54
CA SER A 21 0.54 11.83 14.69
C SER A 21 0.34 10.46 14.03
N THR A 22 -0.91 10.08 13.81
CA THR A 22 -1.27 8.81 13.14
C THR A 22 -0.50 8.62 11.83
N GLU A 23 -0.28 9.71 11.09
CA GLU A 23 0.48 9.67 9.85
C GLU A 23 1.93 9.22 10.08
N ILE A 24 2.56 9.68 11.18
CA ILE A 24 3.93 9.30 11.53
C ILE A 24 4.01 7.80 11.82
N GLU A 25 3.06 7.25 12.56
CA GLU A 25 3.00 5.82 12.87
C GLU A 25 2.80 4.98 11.60
N ILE A 26 1.85 5.35 10.73
CA ILE A 26 1.62 4.69 9.44
C ILE A 26 2.90 4.73 8.59
N ILE A 27 3.54 5.89 8.47
CA ILE A 27 4.77 6.06 7.69
C ILE A 27 5.91 5.22 8.26
N ASN A 28 6.08 5.21 9.59
CA ASN A 28 7.13 4.45 10.25
C ASN A 28 6.93 2.94 10.08
N ASN A 29 5.70 2.45 10.15
CA ASN A 29 5.38 1.05 9.89
C ASN A 29 5.61 0.70 8.42
N PHE A 30 5.16 1.55 7.51
CA PHE A 30 5.33 1.32 6.08
C PHE A 30 6.79 1.33 5.64
N LYS A 31 7.63 2.20 6.19
CA LYS A 31 9.09 2.25 5.91
C LYS A 31 9.82 0.95 6.22
N LYS A 32 9.35 0.17 7.20
CA LYS A 32 9.97 -1.10 7.62
C LYS A 32 9.70 -2.25 6.65
N ILE A 33 8.82 -2.06 5.67
CA ILE A 33 8.41 -3.09 4.73
C ILE A 33 9.35 -3.10 3.53
N ASN A 34 10.16 -4.16 3.39
CA ASN A 34 10.95 -4.40 2.18
C ASN A 34 10.15 -5.19 1.14
N ASN A 35 9.32 -6.11 1.61
CA ASN A 35 8.39 -6.87 0.78
C ASN A 35 7.15 -7.28 1.58
N ILE A 36 6.05 -7.49 0.84
CA ILE A 36 4.82 -8.09 1.37
C ILE A 36 4.32 -9.16 0.43
N SER A 37 3.79 -10.24 0.99
CA SER A 37 2.95 -11.21 0.29
C SER A 37 1.56 -11.22 0.92
N PHE A 38 0.53 -11.35 0.11
CA PHE A 38 -0.85 -11.26 0.54
C PHE A 38 -1.80 -11.96 -0.42
N ASP A 39 -2.96 -12.32 0.06
CA ASP A 39 -4.11 -12.65 -0.76
C ASP A 39 -4.90 -11.36 -1.03
N PHE A 40 -5.60 -11.31 -2.16
CA PHE A 40 -6.38 -10.13 -2.51
C PHE A 40 -7.76 -10.49 -3.08
N GLU A 41 -8.66 -9.55 -2.91
CA GLU A 41 -9.92 -9.45 -3.63
C GLU A 41 -9.99 -8.10 -4.32
N GLN A 42 -10.20 -8.11 -5.64
CA GLN A 42 -10.25 -6.92 -6.47
C GLN A 42 -11.62 -6.80 -7.14
N ASN A 43 -12.27 -5.68 -6.93
CA ASN A 43 -13.56 -5.36 -7.52
C ASN A 43 -13.38 -4.33 -8.64
N ILE A 44 -13.87 -4.67 -9.84
CA ILE A 44 -13.86 -3.82 -11.03
C ILE A 44 -15.29 -3.85 -11.59
N ASN A 45 -16.02 -2.74 -11.44
CA ASN A 45 -17.45 -2.71 -11.71
C ASN A 45 -18.15 -3.85 -10.93
N ASP A 46 -18.93 -4.69 -11.61
CA ASP A 46 -19.66 -5.82 -11.01
C ASP A 46 -18.86 -7.14 -10.99
N LYS A 47 -17.56 -7.08 -11.30
CA LYS A 47 -16.70 -8.28 -11.34
C LYS A 47 -15.73 -8.30 -10.17
N THR A 48 -15.70 -9.44 -9.49
CA THR A 48 -14.73 -9.71 -8.44
C THR A 48 -13.68 -10.69 -8.95
N GLU A 49 -12.40 -10.31 -8.82
CA GLU A 49 -11.26 -11.18 -9.06
C GLU A 49 -10.50 -11.40 -7.75
N LYS A 50 -9.98 -12.60 -7.55
CA LYS A 50 -9.18 -12.99 -6.38
C LYS A 50 -7.84 -13.54 -6.82
N GLY A 51 -6.92 -13.60 -5.89
CA GLY A 51 -5.60 -14.16 -6.13
C GLY A 51 -4.62 -13.88 -5.01
N ASN A 52 -3.34 -14.04 -5.32
CA ASN A 52 -2.26 -13.73 -4.40
C ASN A 52 -1.19 -12.87 -5.08
N CYS A 53 -0.57 -12.01 -4.30
CA CYS A 53 0.47 -11.13 -4.79
C CYS A 53 1.69 -11.12 -3.87
N ILE A 54 2.82 -10.81 -4.48
CA ILE A 54 4.06 -10.46 -3.81
C ILE A 54 4.50 -9.11 -4.34
N ILE A 55 4.71 -8.14 -3.46
CA ILE A 55 5.34 -6.87 -3.78
C ILE A 55 6.72 -6.85 -3.11
N GLN A 56 7.74 -6.53 -3.88
CA GLN A 56 9.07 -6.21 -3.37
C GLN A 56 9.41 -4.78 -3.74
N TYR A 57 9.55 -3.96 -2.72
CA TYR A 57 9.94 -2.57 -2.88
C TYR A 57 11.43 -2.44 -3.25
N PRO A 58 11.77 -1.48 -4.12
CA PRO A 58 10.84 -0.68 -4.91
C PRO A 58 10.37 -1.39 -6.18
N SER A 59 9.14 -1.12 -6.58
CA SER A 59 8.60 -1.26 -7.94
C SER A 59 8.45 -2.68 -8.52
N LYS A 60 8.74 -3.75 -7.77
CA LYS A 60 8.58 -5.12 -8.25
C LYS A 60 7.29 -5.74 -7.70
N MET A 61 6.60 -6.47 -8.57
CA MET A 61 5.35 -7.14 -8.22
C MET A 61 5.19 -8.44 -9.02
N TYR A 62 4.59 -9.42 -8.37
CA TYR A 62 4.15 -10.64 -9.00
C TYR A 62 2.80 -11.03 -8.42
N CYS A 63 1.75 -11.08 -9.26
CA CYS A 63 0.41 -11.48 -8.86
C CYS A 63 -0.10 -12.62 -9.73
N ASN A 64 -0.68 -13.63 -9.10
CA ASN A 64 -1.48 -14.66 -9.74
C ASN A 64 -2.96 -14.41 -9.45
N TYR A 65 -3.79 -14.49 -10.48
CA TYR A 65 -5.23 -14.39 -10.36
C TYR A 65 -5.87 -15.77 -10.43
N ASP A 66 -6.86 -16.01 -9.58
CA ASP A 66 -7.63 -17.26 -9.51
C ASP A 66 -8.76 -17.25 -10.53
N ASN A 67 -8.42 -17.05 -11.80
CA ASN A 67 -9.38 -17.05 -12.90
C ASN A 67 -9.10 -18.13 -13.91
N LEU A 68 -10.08 -18.44 -14.78
CA LEU A 68 -10.00 -19.51 -15.78
C LEU A 68 -8.81 -19.34 -16.75
N LYS A 69 -8.44 -18.10 -17.05
CA LYS A 69 -7.34 -17.78 -17.97
C LYS A 69 -5.95 -17.83 -17.30
N LYS A 70 -5.91 -18.03 -15.97
CA LYS A 70 -4.67 -18.00 -15.17
C LYS A 70 -3.88 -16.72 -15.41
N LYS A 71 -4.55 -15.58 -15.26
CA LYS A 71 -3.95 -14.25 -15.43
C LYS A 71 -2.80 -14.07 -14.44
N VAL A 72 -1.69 -13.52 -14.92
CA VAL A 72 -0.56 -13.06 -14.10
C VAL A 72 -0.26 -11.61 -14.41
N VAL A 73 0.13 -10.86 -13.38
CA VAL A 73 0.61 -9.49 -13.50
C VAL A 73 1.99 -9.42 -12.89
N VAL A 74 2.98 -9.01 -13.68
CA VAL A 74 4.39 -9.00 -13.25
C VAL A 74 5.02 -7.66 -13.53
N SER A 75 5.64 -7.06 -12.52
CA SER A 75 6.51 -5.90 -12.68
C SER A 75 7.95 -6.23 -12.30
N ASN A 76 8.89 -5.91 -13.18
CA ASN A 76 10.32 -6.02 -12.90
C ASN A 76 10.95 -4.74 -12.34
N GLY A 77 10.12 -3.70 -12.15
CA GLY A 77 10.55 -2.36 -11.70
C GLY A 77 10.59 -1.30 -12.81
N THR A 78 10.59 -1.71 -14.07
CA THR A 78 10.60 -0.79 -15.23
C THR A 78 9.35 -0.99 -16.09
N SER A 79 8.98 -2.24 -16.30
CA SER A 79 7.86 -2.66 -17.14
C SER A 79 6.86 -3.48 -16.34
N LEU A 80 5.61 -3.40 -16.75
CA LEU A 80 4.49 -4.20 -16.27
C LEU A 80 3.99 -5.10 -17.38
N VAL A 81 3.88 -6.40 -17.13
CA VAL A 81 3.28 -7.35 -18.04
C VAL A 81 2.00 -7.91 -17.43
N ILE A 82 0.95 -7.94 -18.22
CA ILE A 82 -0.30 -8.65 -17.95
C ILE A 82 -0.38 -9.79 -18.97
N LYS A 83 -0.42 -11.03 -18.50
CA LYS A 83 -0.47 -12.21 -19.37
C LYS A 83 -1.52 -13.19 -18.88
N ASN A 84 -2.31 -13.73 -19.81
CA ASN A 84 -3.15 -14.90 -19.57
C ASN A 84 -2.38 -16.15 -19.95
N ARG A 85 -2.04 -17.02 -18.98
CA ARG A 85 -1.20 -18.21 -19.21
C ARG A 85 -1.87 -19.26 -20.11
N LEU A 86 -3.21 -19.33 -20.07
CA LEU A 86 -4.00 -20.25 -20.90
C LEU A 86 -4.61 -19.55 -22.12
N GLY A 87 -4.16 -18.33 -22.44
CA GLY A 87 -4.62 -17.52 -23.55
C GLY A 87 -3.44 -16.92 -24.32
N LYS A 88 -3.77 -16.16 -25.37
CA LYS A 88 -2.76 -15.46 -26.18
C LYS A 88 -2.58 -14.00 -25.74
N GLU A 89 -3.38 -13.52 -24.80
CA GLU A 89 -3.34 -12.13 -24.38
C GLU A 89 -2.06 -11.85 -23.60
N TYR A 90 -1.30 -10.90 -24.11
CA TYR A 90 -0.05 -10.40 -23.55
C TYR A 90 0.00 -8.89 -23.76
N PHE A 91 0.08 -8.16 -22.66
CA PHE A 91 0.16 -6.71 -22.66
C PHE A 91 1.40 -6.27 -21.91
N LEU A 92 2.18 -5.39 -22.51
CA LEU A 92 3.40 -4.82 -21.94
C LEU A 92 3.23 -3.29 -21.84
N TYR A 93 3.44 -2.76 -20.64
CA TYR A 93 3.34 -1.32 -20.37
C TYR A 93 4.62 -0.83 -19.67
N PRO A 94 5.08 0.39 -19.96
CA PRO A 94 6.01 1.07 -19.06
C PRO A 94 5.36 1.23 -17.69
N LEU A 95 6.01 0.78 -16.61
CA LEU A 95 5.40 0.84 -15.25
C LEU A 95 5.01 2.28 -14.88
N LYS A 96 5.83 3.25 -15.27
CA LYS A 96 5.62 4.68 -14.99
C LYS A 96 4.34 5.27 -15.59
N GLU A 97 3.78 4.62 -16.59
CA GLU A 97 2.55 5.03 -17.27
C GLU A 97 1.31 4.36 -16.65
N THR A 98 1.50 3.54 -15.62
CA THR A 98 0.41 2.82 -14.95
C THR A 98 0.14 3.39 -13.56
N PRO A 99 -1.11 3.33 -13.06
CA PRO A 99 -1.43 3.71 -11.69
C PRO A 99 -0.67 2.88 -10.64
N LEU A 100 -0.22 1.67 -11.00
CA LEU A 100 0.51 0.77 -10.11
C LEU A 100 1.90 1.32 -9.74
N GLU A 101 2.50 2.18 -10.54
CA GLU A 101 3.77 2.81 -10.17
C GLU A 101 3.70 3.46 -8.81
N LEU A 102 2.62 4.20 -8.54
CA LEU A 102 2.48 4.90 -7.27
C LEU A 102 2.44 3.92 -6.09
N ILE A 103 1.68 2.82 -6.22
CA ILE A 103 1.56 1.81 -5.15
C ILE A 103 2.88 1.07 -4.94
N LEU A 104 3.62 0.80 -6.00
CA LEU A 104 4.87 0.05 -5.96
C LEU A 104 6.08 0.90 -5.60
N ASN A 105 5.99 2.22 -5.70
CA ASN A 105 7.07 3.15 -5.37
C ASN A 105 6.94 3.66 -3.92
N GLN A 106 7.45 2.84 -2.98
CA GLN A 106 7.37 3.15 -1.55
C GLN A 106 7.91 4.54 -1.18
N LYS A 107 9.04 4.95 -1.79
CA LYS A 107 9.65 6.26 -1.52
C LYS A 107 8.74 7.41 -1.94
N LEU A 108 8.11 7.27 -3.11
CA LEU A 108 7.16 8.25 -3.61
C LEU A 108 5.92 8.33 -2.71
N LEU A 109 5.37 7.18 -2.29
CA LEU A 109 4.24 7.13 -1.36
C LEU A 109 4.57 7.82 -0.04
N ILE A 110 5.70 7.50 0.58
CA ILE A 110 6.13 8.11 1.84
C ILE A 110 6.26 9.64 1.68
N ASN A 111 6.84 10.11 0.58
CA ASN A 111 6.94 11.55 0.31
C ASN A 111 5.57 12.22 0.17
N LYS A 112 4.58 11.53 -0.40
CA LYS A 112 3.19 12.01 -0.47
C LYS A 112 2.54 12.01 0.91
N PHE A 113 2.64 10.92 1.68
CA PHE A 113 2.06 10.80 3.02
C PHE A 113 2.56 11.88 3.98
N ASN A 114 3.85 12.26 3.90
CA ASN A 114 4.40 13.34 4.73
C ASN A 114 3.74 14.71 4.50
N LYS A 115 3.02 14.87 3.40
CA LYS A 115 2.36 16.13 3.00
C LYS A 115 0.84 16.09 3.14
N LEU A 116 0.29 14.96 3.53
CA LEU A 116 -1.15 14.71 3.57
C LEU A 116 -1.59 14.38 5.00
N LYS A 117 -2.87 14.57 5.23
CA LYS A 117 -3.55 14.11 6.45
C LYS A 117 -4.29 12.82 6.16
N ALA A 118 -4.12 11.85 7.03
CA ALA A 118 -4.90 10.63 7.01
C ALA A 118 -6.33 10.92 7.47
N LYS A 119 -7.32 10.48 6.73
CA LYS A 119 -8.72 10.62 7.09
C LYS A 119 -9.24 9.30 7.67
N LEU A 120 -9.70 9.31 8.91
CA LEU A 120 -10.37 8.14 9.50
C LEU A 120 -11.77 7.98 8.87
N ILE A 121 -12.03 6.79 8.34
CA ILE A 121 -13.29 6.44 7.67
C ILE A 121 -14.04 5.42 8.51
N ASN A 122 -15.29 5.73 8.84
CA ASN A 122 -16.24 4.87 9.57
C ASN A 122 -15.62 4.20 10.82
N GLU A 123 -14.68 4.85 11.50
CA GLU A 123 -13.97 4.29 12.65
C GLU A 123 -13.24 2.96 12.37
N MET A 124 -12.99 2.61 11.09
CA MET A 124 -12.42 1.33 10.69
C MET A 124 -11.01 1.43 10.12
N TYR A 125 -10.73 2.42 9.27
CA TYR A 125 -9.44 2.53 8.59
C TYR A 125 -9.08 3.99 8.29
N TYR A 126 -7.78 4.23 8.11
CA TYR A 126 -7.25 5.51 7.64
C TYR A 126 -7.10 5.49 6.11
N ASN A 127 -7.52 6.58 5.49
CA ASN A 127 -7.41 6.78 4.05
C ASN A 127 -6.48 7.96 3.74
N PHE A 128 -5.52 7.74 2.83
CA PHE A 128 -4.80 8.80 2.15
C PHE A 128 -5.33 8.92 0.73
N ASN A 129 -5.82 10.11 0.37
CA ASN A 129 -6.18 10.44 -1.00
C ASN A 129 -4.97 11.11 -1.67
N ILE A 130 -4.47 10.50 -2.74
CA ILE A 130 -3.27 10.93 -3.44
C ILE A 130 -3.63 11.21 -4.89
N GLU A 131 -3.16 12.33 -5.38
CA GLU A 131 -3.20 12.65 -6.81
C GLU A 131 -1.76 12.75 -7.35
N ASN A 132 -1.52 12.08 -8.48
CA ASN A 132 -0.23 12.08 -9.14
C ASN A 132 -0.40 11.86 -10.64
N ASN A 133 0.07 12.81 -11.46
CA ASN A 133 -0.01 12.76 -12.92
C ASN A 133 -1.43 12.49 -13.46
N GLY A 134 -2.44 13.11 -12.85
CA GLY A 134 -3.85 12.92 -13.22
C GLY A 134 -4.50 11.64 -12.67
N ASN A 135 -3.74 10.72 -12.09
CA ASN A 135 -4.27 9.53 -11.43
C ASN A 135 -4.64 9.84 -9.97
N LYS A 136 -5.86 9.44 -9.57
CA LYS A 136 -6.32 9.51 -8.18
C LYS A 136 -6.23 8.13 -7.55
N ILE A 137 -5.61 8.07 -6.36
CA ILE A 137 -5.44 6.83 -5.63
C ILE A 137 -5.84 7.06 -4.17
N ASN A 138 -6.69 6.20 -3.64
CA ASN A 138 -6.95 6.09 -2.22
C ASN A 138 -6.16 4.90 -1.68
N ILE A 139 -5.46 5.08 -0.56
CA ILE A 139 -4.69 4.02 0.09
C ILE A 139 -5.20 3.85 1.51
N PHE A 140 -5.52 2.61 1.88
CA PHE A 140 -6.19 2.27 3.12
C PHE A 140 -5.24 1.57 4.08
N PHE A 141 -5.25 2.04 5.33
CA PHE A 141 -4.49 1.46 6.43
C PHE A 141 -5.41 1.08 7.57
N ASP A 142 -5.24 -0.09 8.14
CA ASP A 142 -5.99 -0.54 9.31
C ASP A 142 -5.82 0.44 10.48
N LYS A 143 -6.90 0.71 11.20
CA LYS A 143 -6.93 1.67 12.29
C LYS A 143 -6.01 1.29 13.45
N ASN A 144 -5.88 0.01 13.74
CA ASN A 144 -5.21 -0.49 14.94
C ASN A 144 -3.75 -0.88 14.68
N SER A 145 -3.52 -1.61 13.58
CA SER A 145 -2.18 -2.10 13.22
C SER A 145 -1.39 -1.15 12.34
N TYR A 146 -2.06 -0.17 11.71
CA TYR A 146 -1.51 0.72 10.69
C TYR A 146 -0.93 -0.02 9.48
N ASP A 147 -1.38 -1.24 9.24
CA ASP A 147 -0.99 -2.02 8.08
C ASP A 147 -1.76 -1.60 6.84
N LEU A 148 -1.09 -1.68 5.69
CA LEU A 148 -1.75 -1.52 4.40
C LEU A 148 -2.80 -2.62 4.24
N ILE A 149 -4.07 -2.25 4.02
CA ILE A 149 -5.19 -3.18 3.84
C ILE A 149 -5.84 -3.07 2.46
N GLY A 150 -5.36 -2.17 1.62
CA GLY A 150 -5.89 -2.06 0.27
C GLY A 150 -5.68 -0.69 -0.35
N TRP A 151 -6.17 -0.56 -1.56
CA TRP A 151 -6.15 0.68 -2.31
C TRP A 151 -7.29 0.72 -3.33
N GLN A 152 -7.57 1.91 -3.81
CA GLN A 152 -8.52 2.18 -4.87
C GLN A 152 -7.83 3.02 -5.95
N THR A 153 -7.98 2.62 -7.19
CA THR A 153 -7.47 3.31 -8.38
C THR A 153 -8.55 3.40 -9.45
N GLU A 154 -8.23 4.05 -10.55
CA GLU A 154 -8.96 3.93 -11.80
C GLU A 154 -8.10 3.15 -12.81
N ASP A 155 -8.73 2.32 -13.64
CA ASP A 155 -8.06 1.67 -14.77
C ASP A 155 -7.97 2.63 -15.98
N ILE A 156 -7.40 2.15 -17.08
CA ILE A 156 -7.27 2.94 -18.33
C ILE A 156 -8.60 3.31 -18.99
N TYR A 157 -9.70 2.66 -18.59
CA TYR A 157 -11.06 2.94 -19.04
C TYR A 157 -11.84 3.78 -18.03
N GLN A 158 -11.18 4.32 -17.00
CA GLN A 158 -11.77 5.07 -15.88
C GLN A 158 -12.74 4.24 -15.02
N ASN A 159 -12.66 2.93 -15.09
CA ASN A 159 -13.38 2.08 -14.16
C ASN A 159 -12.73 2.13 -12.78
N LEU A 160 -13.58 2.20 -11.77
CA LEU A 160 -13.13 2.13 -10.38
C LEU A 160 -12.63 0.72 -10.08
N VAL A 161 -11.40 0.62 -9.57
CA VAL A 161 -10.77 -0.63 -9.16
C VAL A 161 -10.45 -0.54 -7.68
N ILE A 162 -11.10 -1.38 -6.88
CA ILE A 162 -10.86 -1.46 -5.44
C ILE A 162 -10.19 -2.80 -5.15
N THR A 163 -9.02 -2.77 -4.52
CA THR A 163 -8.27 -3.96 -4.13
C THR A 163 -8.17 -4.02 -2.61
N TYR A 164 -8.74 -5.04 -2.00
CA TYR A 164 -8.56 -5.38 -0.59
C TYR A 164 -7.50 -6.47 -0.45
N ILE A 165 -6.64 -6.35 0.56
CA ILE A 165 -5.58 -7.31 0.82
C ILE A 165 -5.71 -7.89 2.23
N TYR A 166 -5.39 -9.18 2.36
CA TYR A 166 -5.50 -9.92 3.63
C TYR A 166 -4.43 -11.03 3.68
N ASN A 167 -4.32 -11.74 4.79
CA ASN A 167 -3.28 -12.76 5.02
C ASN A 167 -1.87 -12.23 4.79
N ILE A 168 -1.61 -10.99 5.20
CA ILE A 168 -0.39 -10.25 4.92
C ILE A 168 0.80 -10.84 5.67
N LYS A 169 1.88 -11.13 4.93
CA LYS A 169 3.18 -11.55 5.47
C LYS A 169 4.25 -10.54 5.02
N LYS A 170 4.99 -9.98 5.97
CA LYS A 170 5.99 -8.94 5.71
C LYS A 170 7.41 -9.50 5.78
N ASN A 171 8.30 -8.98 4.96
CA ASN A 171 9.76 -9.19 5.03
C ASN A 171 10.17 -10.67 5.02
N LYS A 172 9.53 -11.47 4.17
CA LYS A 172 9.87 -12.88 3.97
C LYS A 172 10.96 -13.03 2.91
N ASN A 173 11.65 -14.17 2.93
CA ASN A 173 12.56 -14.53 1.85
C ASN A 173 11.77 -14.79 0.56
N ILE A 174 12.16 -14.14 -0.55
CA ILE A 174 11.44 -14.18 -1.83
C ILE A 174 12.40 -14.58 -2.93
N ASP A 175 11.98 -15.53 -3.78
CA ASP A 175 12.70 -15.84 -5.00
C ASP A 175 12.60 -14.65 -5.99
N LYS A 176 13.74 -14.01 -6.23
CA LYS A 176 13.83 -12.86 -7.15
C LYS A 176 13.45 -13.20 -8.59
N LYS A 177 13.48 -14.47 -8.98
CA LYS A 177 13.09 -14.94 -10.34
C LYS A 177 11.60 -14.72 -10.60
N LEU A 178 10.76 -14.62 -9.58
CA LEU A 178 9.33 -14.33 -9.72
C LEU A 178 9.06 -13.03 -10.48
N PHE A 179 9.96 -12.06 -10.38
CA PHE A 179 9.82 -10.76 -11.02
C PHE A 179 10.38 -10.71 -12.45
N ASN A 180 10.84 -11.83 -13.00
CA ASN A 180 11.20 -11.91 -14.40
C ASN A 180 9.94 -11.82 -15.26
N LEU A 181 9.96 -10.93 -16.25
CA LEU A 181 8.82 -10.77 -17.14
C LEU A 181 8.56 -12.06 -17.91
N PRO A 182 7.31 -12.53 -17.98
CA PRO A 182 6.96 -13.69 -18.80
C PRO A 182 7.17 -13.36 -20.27
N LYS A 183 7.64 -14.35 -21.05
CA LYS A 183 7.81 -14.20 -22.49
C LYS A 183 6.46 -14.17 -23.20
N GLN A 184 6.40 -13.41 -24.29
CA GLN A 184 5.30 -13.48 -25.26
C GLN A 184 5.52 -14.76 -26.08
N HIS A 185 4.60 -15.70 -26.06
CA HIS A 185 4.62 -16.93 -26.89
C HIS A 185 3.32 -17.02 -27.66
#